data_eeaa666259d0bc5c00885e8c31120562
#
_entry.id   eeaa666259d0bc5c00885e8c31120562
#
_cell.length_a   1.000
_cell.length_b   1.000
_cell.length_c   1.000
_cell.angle_alpha   90.00
_cell.angle_beta   90.00
_cell.angle_gamma   90.00
#
_symmetry.space_group_name_H-M   'P 1'
#
loop_
_entity.id
_entity.type
_entity.pdbx_description
1 polymer ?
#
loop_
_entity_poly.entity_id
_entity_poly.type
_entity_poly.pdbx_seq_one_letter_code
_entity_poly.pdbx_strand_id
1 'polypeptide(L)'
;MHCRQPAKPIRQAKCSSLASQKLYDFLPEDYYDFIIVDEFHHAAAPTYQGLLNHFKPKILLGLTATPERMDGRNVLDYFNGRIASEIRLPEAIERKLLCPFQYFGVSDDVDLSNIRWTRGGYDKAELNNVFSLNRAVAEKRAGHIVNSL
;
A
#
# COMPACT_ATOMS: atom_id res chain seq x y z
N MET A 1 -40.17 -23.56 -14.77
CA MET A 1 -39.15 -24.13 -13.86
C MET A 1 -37.82 -23.40 -14.15
N HIS A 2 -37.44 -22.43 -13.31
CA HIS A 2 -36.12 -21.79 -13.42
C HIS A 2 -35.11 -22.69 -12.67
N CYS A 3 -34.32 -23.42 -13.42
CA CYS A 3 -33.21 -24.18 -12.87
C CYS A 3 -32.17 -23.18 -12.34
N ARG A 4 -32.08 -22.98 -11.01
CA ARG A 4 -30.98 -22.24 -10.39
C ARG A 4 -29.69 -23.00 -10.68
N GLN A 5 -28.80 -22.40 -11.46
CA GLN A 5 -27.44 -22.92 -11.56
C GLN A 5 -26.82 -22.97 -10.16
N PRO A 6 -26.12 -24.05 -9.83
CA PRO A 6 -25.42 -24.12 -8.54
C PRO A 6 -24.43 -22.95 -8.43
N ALA A 7 -24.42 -22.32 -7.26
CA ALA A 7 -23.49 -21.24 -6.98
C ALA A 7 -22.06 -21.73 -7.21
N LYS A 8 -21.28 -21.02 -8.04
CA LYS A 8 -19.86 -21.32 -8.23
C LYS A 8 -19.16 -21.22 -6.86
N PRO A 9 -18.25 -22.14 -6.53
CA PRO A 9 -17.53 -22.08 -5.26
C PRO A 9 -16.72 -20.77 -5.18
N ILE A 10 -16.70 -20.14 -4.00
CA ILE A 10 -15.86 -18.96 -3.73
C ILE A 10 -14.41 -19.42 -3.81
N ARG A 11 -13.66 -18.87 -4.76
CA ARG A 11 -12.25 -19.16 -4.97
C ARG A 11 -11.42 -18.03 -4.41
N GLN A 12 -10.54 -18.33 -3.46
CA GLN A 12 -9.62 -17.38 -2.86
C GLN A 12 -8.20 -17.65 -3.33
N ALA A 13 -7.49 -16.60 -3.73
CA ALA A 13 -6.06 -16.63 -3.98
C ALA A 13 -5.43 -15.33 -3.51
N LYS A 14 -4.18 -15.40 -3.02
CA LYS A 14 -3.42 -14.19 -2.69
C LYS A 14 -3.01 -13.51 -3.99
N CYS A 15 -3.46 -12.28 -4.18
CA CYS A 15 -3.20 -11.49 -5.38
C CYS A 15 -1.70 -11.32 -5.65
N SER A 16 -0.88 -11.14 -4.60
CA SER A 16 0.58 -11.03 -4.71
C SER A 16 1.24 -12.25 -5.33
N SER A 17 0.83 -13.46 -4.96
CA SER A 17 1.40 -14.70 -5.51
C SER A 17 1.00 -14.89 -6.98
N LEU A 18 -0.24 -14.60 -7.33
CA LEU A 18 -0.70 -14.66 -8.73
C LEU A 18 0.01 -13.65 -9.61
N ALA A 19 0.17 -12.41 -9.13
CA ALA A 19 0.81 -11.34 -9.89
C ALA A 19 2.30 -11.59 -10.11
N SER A 20 3.03 -12.04 -9.07
CA SER A 20 4.49 -12.23 -9.14
C SER A 20 4.90 -13.38 -10.06
N GLN A 21 4.08 -14.41 -10.18
CA GLN A 21 4.36 -15.62 -10.97
C GLN A 21 3.64 -15.65 -12.32
N LYS A 22 2.85 -14.61 -12.64
CA LYS A 22 1.98 -14.56 -13.84
C LYS A 22 1.08 -15.81 -13.98
N LEU A 23 0.71 -16.42 -12.86
CA LEU A 23 -0.14 -17.61 -12.86
C LEU A 23 -1.54 -17.32 -13.38
N TYR A 24 -1.93 -16.05 -13.43
CA TYR A 24 -3.22 -15.62 -13.97
C TYR A 24 -3.36 -15.91 -15.47
N ASP A 25 -2.25 -16.00 -16.24
CA ASP A 25 -2.28 -16.28 -17.68
C ASP A 25 -2.88 -17.67 -18.01
N PHE A 26 -2.89 -18.59 -17.05
CA PHE A 26 -3.45 -19.92 -17.18
C PHE A 26 -4.94 -20.01 -16.77
N LEU A 27 -5.51 -18.92 -16.29
CA LEU A 27 -6.88 -18.85 -15.82
C LEU A 27 -7.73 -18.03 -16.80
N PRO A 28 -9.00 -18.41 -17.06
CA PRO A 28 -9.87 -17.60 -17.90
C PRO A 28 -10.14 -16.23 -17.27
N GLU A 29 -10.43 -15.24 -18.09
CA GLU A 29 -10.65 -13.86 -17.66
C GLU A 29 -11.84 -13.69 -16.70
N ASP A 30 -12.82 -14.59 -16.77
CA ASP A 30 -14.03 -14.63 -15.93
C ASP A 30 -13.91 -15.60 -14.75
N TYR A 31 -12.69 -16.02 -14.42
CA TYR A 31 -12.46 -17.02 -13.37
C TYR A 31 -12.94 -16.58 -11.99
N TYR A 32 -12.78 -15.30 -11.68
CA TYR A 32 -13.21 -14.70 -10.42
C TYR A 32 -14.41 -13.78 -10.65
N ASP A 33 -15.50 -13.99 -9.89
CA ASP A 33 -16.62 -13.05 -9.85
C ASP A 33 -16.31 -11.81 -9.03
N PHE A 34 -15.46 -11.95 -7.99
CA PHE A 34 -15.06 -10.88 -7.08
C PHE A 34 -13.53 -10.85 -6.97
N ILE A 35 -12.98 -9.65 -7.05
CA ILE A 35 -11.56 -9.40 -6.75
C ILE A 35 -11.50 -8.31 -5.68
N ILE A 36 -10.85 -8.62 -4.56
CA ILE A 36 -10.58 -7.67 -3.48
C ILE A 36 -9.07 -7.48 -3.43
N VAL A 37 -8.64 -6.23 -3.55
CA VAL A 37 -7.22 -5.85 -3.48
C VAL A 37 -7.02 -4.97 -2.27
N ASP A 38 -6.29 -5.47 -1.29
CA ASP A 38 -5.82 -4.70 -0.15
C ASP A 38 -4.58 -3.88 -0.53
N GLU A 39 -4.38 -2.76 0.13
CA GLU A 39 -3.31 -1.80 -0.18
C GLU A 39 -3.32 -1.40 -1.67
N PHE A 40 -4.50 -1.04 -2.18
CA PHE A 40 -4.72 -0.79 -3.61
C PHE A 40 -3.80 0.31 -4.18
N HIS A 41 -3.22 1.16 -3.36
CA HIS A 41 -2.24 2.15 -3.81
C HIS A 41 -1.00 1.51 -4.46
N HIS A 42 -0.74 0.21 -4.24
CA HIS A 42 0.29 -0.54 -4.97
C HIS A 42 -0.17 -1.08 -6.33
N ALA A 43 -1.46 -1.01 -6.67
CA ALA A 43 -2.02 -1.59 -7.90
C ALA A 43 -1.47 -0.95 -9.19
N ALA A 44 -0.88 0.25 -9.10
CA ALA A 44 -0.18 0.86 -10.23
C ALA A 44 1.18 0.20 -10.57
N ALA A 45 1.69 -0.73 -9.75
CA ALA A 45 2.87 -1.50 -10.10
C ALA A 45 2.59 -2.39 -11.33
N PRO A 46 3.55 -2.54 -12.25
CA PRO A 46 3.35 -3.30 -13.50
C PRO A 46 2.86 -4.73 -13.28
N THR A 47 3.27 -5.37 -12.19
CA THR A 47 2.86 -6.73 -11.82
C THR A 47 1.37 -6.83 -11.53
N TYR A 48 0.80 -5.82 -10.85
CA TYR A 48 -0.64 -5.77 -10.55
C TYR A 48 -1.47 -5.34 -11.77
N GLN A 49 -0.93 -4.45 -12.59
CA GLN A 49 -1.60 -4.01 -13.82
C GLN A 49 -1.90 -5.19 -14.75
N GLY A 50 -0.94 -6.10 -14.93
CA GLY A 50 -1.15 -7.30 -15.74
C GLY A 50 -2.33 -8.13 -15.24
N LEU A 51 -2.39 -8.38 -13.94
CA LEU A 51 -3.47 -9.13 -13.31
C LEU A 51 -4.83 -8.44 -13.45
N LEU A 52 -4.90 -7.14 -13.15
CA LEU A 52 -6.13 -6.37 -13.23
C LEU A 52 -6.66 -6.20 -14.66
N ASN A 53 -5.77 -6.17 -15.65
CA ASN A 53 -6.15 -6.11 -17.06
C ASN A 53 -6.61 -7.47 -17.60
N HIS A 54 -6.10 -8.57 -17.03
CA HIS A 54 -6.46 -9.91 -17.46
C HIS A 54 -7.85 -10.30 -16.99
N PHE A 55 -8.16 -10.13 -15.71
CA PHE A 55 -9.44 -10.54 -15.15
C PHE A 55 -10.54 -9.50 -15.35
N LYS A 56 -11.75 -10.00 -15.63
CA LYS A 56 -12.97 -9.20 -15.74
C LYS A 56 -13.97 -9.60 -14.67
N PRO A 57 -13.72 -9.26 -13.40
CA PRO A 57 -14.61 -9.60 -12.32
C PRO A 57 -15.93 -8.80 -12.44
N LYS A 58 -17.01 -9.33 -11.88
CA LYS A 58 -18.27 -8.58 -11.74
C LYS A 58 -18.12 -7.44 -10.74
N ILE A 59 -17.29 -7.65 -9.71
CA ILE A 59 -16.99 -6.64 -8.68
C ILE A 59 -15.48 -6.62 -8.43
N LEU A 60 -14.89 -5.45 -8.57
CA LEU A 60 -13.54 -5.11 -8.12
C LEU A 60 -13.66 -4.19 -6.91
N LEU A 61 -13.06 -4.57 -5.78
CA LEU A 61 -13.00 -3.75 -4.58
C LEU A 61 -11.53 -3.46 -4.24
N GLY A 62 -11.18 -2.21 -4.16
CA GLY A 62 -9.87 -1.74 -3.67
C GLY A 62 -10.00 -1.19 -2.26
N LEU A 63 -9.11 -1.60 -1.37
CA LEU A 63 -9.00 -1.08 -0.01
C LEU A 63 -7.65 -0.37 0.11
N THR A 64 -7.62 0.84 0.67
CA THR A 64 -6.38 1.57 0.93
C THR A 64 -6.59 2.61 2.02
N ALA A 65 -5.57 2.81 2.84
CA ALA A 65 -5.53 3.92 3.80
C ALA A 65 -5.02 5.22 3.15
N THR A 66 -4.36 5.13 2.01
CA THR A 66 -3.71 6.26 1.31
C THR A 66 -4.09 6.28 -0.16
N PRO A 67 -5.31 6.75 -0.51
CA PRO A 67 -5.74 6.83 -1.90
C PRO A 67 -4.94 7.85 -2.71
N GLU A 68 -4.41 8.87 -2.04
CA GLU A 68 -3.57 9.90 -2.65
C GLU A 68 -2.14 9.36 -2.85
N ARG A 69 -1.70 9.30 -4.10
CA ARG A 69 -0.35 8.85 -4.45
C ARG A 69 0.59 10.01 -4.72
N MET A 70 1.81 9.88 -4.21
CA MET A 70 2.86 10.88 -4.44
C MET A 70 3.42 10.87 -5.88
N ASP A 71 3.15 9.79 -6.66
CA ASP A 71 3.63 9.66 -8.05
C ASP A 71 2.67 10.24 -9.09
N GLY A 72 1.60 10.92 -8.65
CA GLY A 72 0.61 11.58 -9.51
C GLY A 72 -0.36 10.64 -10.23
N ARG A 73 -0.27 9.32 -10.02
CA ARG A 73 -1.23 8.37 -10.59
C ARG A 73 -2.43 8.26 -9.67
N ASN A 74 -3.62 8.38 -10.24
CA ASN A 74 -4.86 8.30 -9.48
C ASN A 74 -5.35 6.84 -9.41
N VAL A 75 -5.43 6.28 -8.21
CA VAL A 75 -5.98 4.93 -8.01
C VAL A 75 -7.46 4.84 -8.36
N LEU A 76 -8.17 5.98 -8.33
CA LEU A 76 -9.59 6.05 -8.63
C LEU A 76 -9.91 5.82 -10.12
N ASP A 77 -8.92 5.90 -11.01
CA ASP A 77 -9.11 5.62 -12.44
C ASP A 77 -9.59 4.18 -12.68
N TYR A 78 -9.19 3.25 -11.82
CA TYR A 78 -9.67 1.87 -11.85
C TYR A 78 -11.15 1.72 -11.46
N PHE A 79 -11.73 2.73 -10.83
CA PHE A 79 -13.09 2.74 -10.28
C PHE A 79 -13.96 3.83 -10.92
N ASN A 80 -13.57 4.37 -12.08
CA ASN A 80 -14.26 5.48 -12.75
C ASN A 80 -14.45 6.70 -11.82
N GLY A 81 -13.49 6.99 -10.97
CA GLY A 81 -13.54 8.08 -9.99
C GLY A 81 -14.47 7.85 -8.80
N ARG A 82 -14.98 6.64 -8.61
CA ARG A 82 -15.96 6.34 -7.55
C ARG A 82 -15.28 5.84 -6.29
N ILE A 83 -15.68 6.40 -5.15
CA ILE A 83 -15.34 5.95 -3.80
C ILE A 83 -16.63 5.35 -3.21
N ALA A 84 -16.58 4.08 -2.83
CA ALA A 84 -17.74 3.39 -2.25
C ALA A 84 -17.96 3.79 -0.78
N SER A 85 -16.89 3.95 -0.03
CA SER A 85 -16.89 4.39 1.37
C SER A 85 -15.54 5.00 1.71
N GLU A 86 -15.55 6.05 2.51
CA GLU A 86 -14.37 6.72 3.00
C GLU A 86 -14.58 7.08 4.47
N ILE A 87 -13.55 6.89 5.28
CA ILE A 87 -13.47 7.40 6.64
C ILE A 87 -12.06 7.94 6.87
N ARG A 88 -11.95 9.20 7.21
CA ARG A 88 -10.67 9.84 7.49
C ARG A 88 -10.27 9.68 8.96
N LEU A 89 -8.98 9.76 9.25
CA LEU A 89 -8.44 9.56 10.58
C LEU A 89 -9.13 10.41 11.67
N PRO A 90 -9.38 11.72 11.50
CA PRO A 90 -10.10 12.51 12.49
C PRO A 90 -11.50 11.96 12.77
N GLU A 91 -12.25 11.65 11.72
CA GLU A 91 -13.60 11.09 11.83
C GLU A 91 -13.61 9.71 12.52
N ALA A 92 -12.62 8.87 12.22
CA ALA A 92 -12.49 7.56 12.85
C ALA A 92 -12.21 7.67 14.34
N ILE A 93 -11.45 8.67 14.78
CA ILE A 93 -11.18 8.97 16.19
C ILE A 93 -12.46 9.52 16.86
N GLU A 94 -13.14 10.49 16.24
CA GLU A 94 -14.39 11.06 16.75
C GLU A 94 -15.47 9.99 16.93
N ARG A 95 -15.57 9.06 15.98
CA ARG A 95 -16.49 7.92 16.05
C ARG A 95 -16.05 6.82 17.01
N LYS A 96 -14.92 6.97 17.69
CA LYS A 96 -14.33 5.98 18.61
C LYS A 96 -14.03 4.62 17.95
N LEU A 97 -13.77 4.62 16.64
CA LEU A 97 -13.32 3.44 15.90
C LEU A 97 -11.81 3.27 16.04
N LEU A 98 -11.09 4.37 16.28
CA LEU A 98 -9.67 4.40 16.58
C LEU A 98 -9.42 5.13 17.88
N CYS A 99 -8.39 4.72 18.61
CA CYS A 99 -7.94 5.44 19.80
C CYS A 99 -7.29 6.77 19.41
N PRO A 100 -7.52 7.85 20.18
CA PRO A 100 -6.74 9.07 20.03
C PRO A 100 -5.28 8.79 20.38
N PHE A 101 -4.37 9.51 19.73
CA PHE A 101 -2.94 9.43 19.99
C PHE A 101 -2.33 10.81 20.07
N GLN A 102 -1.20 10.90 20.75
CA GLN A 102 -0.37 12.10 20.75
C GLN A 102 0.86 11.83 19.88
N TYR A 103 1.18 12.79 19.03
CA TYR A 103 2.35 12.73 18.18
C TYR A 103 3.43 13.64 18.73
N PHE A 104 4.58 13.05 19.07
CA PHE A 104 5.76 13.77 19.52
C PHE A 104 6.84 13.67 18.46
N GLY A 105 7.19 14.78 17.83
CA GLY A 105 8.34 14.85 16.94
C GLY A 105 9.62 15.01 17.74
N VAL A 106 10.53 14.06 17.62
CA VAL A 106 11.87 14.16 18.21
C VAL A 106 12.82 14.62 17.10
N SER A 107 13.48 15.76 17.30
CA SER A 107 14.48 16.26 16.36
C SER A 107 15.75 15.40 16.44
N ASP A 108 16.33 15.12 15.30
CA ASP A 108 17.60 14.42 15.15
C ASP A 108 18.68 15.41 14.68
N ASP A 109 19.88 15.34 15.25
CA ASP A 109 21.01 16.20 14.91
C ASP A 109 21.76 15.72 13.65
N VAL A 110 21.18 14.79 12.89
CA VAL A 110 21.81 14.25 11.69
C VAL A 110 21.73 15.23 10.54
N ASP A 111 22.90 15.67 10.07
CA ASP A 111 22.99 16.52 8.90
C ASP A 111 22.79 15.72 7.61
N LEU A 112 21.68 15.95 6.95
CA LEU A 112 21.32 15.35 5.66
C LEU A 112 21.64 16.28 4.46
N SER A 113 22.19 17.46 4.68
CA SER A 113 22.42 18.47 3.64
C SER A 113 23.36 18.01 2.51
N ASN A 114 24.26 17.07 2.84
CA ASN A 114 25.24 16.52 1.91
C ASN A 114 24.76 15.26 1.17
N ILE A 115 23.54 14.78 1.46
CA ILE A 115 22.98 13.56 0.83
C ILE A 115 22.23 13.95 -0.44
N ARG A 116 22.56 13.29 -1.55
CA ARG A 116 21.92 13.54 -2.83
C ARG A 116 20.44 13.17 -2.79
N TRP A 117 19.62 14.07 -3.33
CA TRP A 117 18.22 13.80 -3.59
C TRP A 117 18.04 13.15 -4.97
N THR A 118 17.48 11.94 -5.03
CA THR A 118 17.26 11.20 -6.27
C THR A 118 15.79 10.84 -6.39
N ARG A 119 15.18 11.06 -7.55
CA ARG A 119 13.82 10.60 -7.95
C ARG A 119 12.82 10.35 -6.81
N GLY A 120 12.63 11.34 -5.93
CA GLY A 120 11.64 11.28 -4.86
C GLY A 120 12.13 10.76 -3.51
N GLY A 121 13.44 10.75 -3.27
CA GLY A 121 14.03 10.39 -1.98
C GLY A 121 15.53 10.63 -1.93
N TYR A 122 16.09 10.53 -0.74
CA TYR A 122 17.53 10.53 -0.56
C TYR A 122 18.18 9.28 -1.14
N ASP A 123 19.43 9.41 -1.60
CA ASP A 123 20.22 8.25 -2.04
C ASP A 123 20.37 7.26 -0.89
N LYS A 124 19.90 6.01 -1.11
CA LYS A 124 19.84 4.99 -0.05
C LYS A 124 21.23 4.56 0.46
N ALA A 125 22.24 4.55 -0.41
CA ALA A 125 23.59 4.18 -0.02
C ALA A 125 24.21 5.28 0.84
N GLU A 126 24.07 6.54 0.46
CA GLU A 126 24.53 7.67 1.23
C GLU A 126 23.80 7.79 2.58
N LEU A 127 22.48 7.57 2.59
CA LEU A 127 21.68 7.51 3.82
C LEU A 127 22.17 6.41 4.76
N ASN A 128 22.43 5.22 4.23
CA ASN A 128 22.93 4.10 5.01
C ASN A 128 24.31 4.39 5.61
N ASN A 129 25.19 5.09 4.88
CA ASN A 129 26.50 5.53 5.41
C ASN A 129 26.36 6.44 6.61
N VAL A 130 25.41 7.39 6.56
CA VAL A 130 25.18 8.32 7.68
C VAL A 130 24.57 7.62 8.89
N PHE A 131 23.63 6.70 8.68
CA PHE A 131 22.86 6.11 9.78
C PHE A 131 23.41 4.80 10.33
N SER A 132 24.11 3.99 9.54
CA SER A 132 24.42 2.62 9.91
C SER A 132 25.93 2.32 10.00
N LEU A 133 26.77 2.97 9.21
CA LEU A 133 28.19 2.66 9.16
C LEU A 133 29.01 3.28 10.30
N ASN A 134 28.52 4.37 10.89
CA ASN A 134 29.18 4.95 12.06
C ASN A 134 28.48 4.46 13.33
N ARG A 135 29.07 3.44 13.95
CA ARG A 135 28.52 2.79 15.16
C ARG A 135 28.28 3.80 16.30
N ALA A 136 29.17 4.74 16.50
CA ALA A 136 29.04 5.76 17.56
C ALA A 136 27.83 6.67 17.32
N VAL A 137 27.58 7.04 16.05
CA VAL A 137 26.39 7.84 15.68
C VAL A 137 25.11 7.02 15.86
N ALA A 138 25.12 5.75 15.44
CA ALA A 138 23.98 4.86 15.61
C ALA A 138 23.63 4.63 17.10
N GLU A 139 24.63 4.41 17.94
CA GLU A 139 24.45 4.23 19.41
C GLU A 139 23.95 5.52 20.07
N LYS A 140 24.52 6.70 19.72
CA LYS A 140 24.07 8.00 20.24
C LYS A 140 22.59 8.22 19.86
N ARG A 141 22.23 7.92 18.63
CA ARG A 141 20.86 8.08 18.13
C ARG A 141 19.87 7.12 18.81
N ALA A 142 20.26 5.86 18.96
CA ALA A 142 19.45 4.89 19.70
C ALA A 142 19.23 5.33 21.16
N GLY A 143 20.27 5.84 21.83
CA GLY A 143 20.17 6.41 23.16
C GLY A 143 19.24 7.63 23.21
N HIS A 144 19.30 8.51 22.22
CA HIS A 144 18.42 9.67 22.13
C HIS A 144 16.95 9.24 22.00
N ILE A 145 16.64 8.27 21.13
CA ILE A 145 15.29 7.74 20.96
C ILE A 145 14.77 7.13 22.27
N VAL A 146 15.58 6.27 22.92
CA VAL A 146 15.19 5.61 24.18
C VAL A 146 14.95 6.61 25.30
N ASN A 147 15.76 7.68 25.39
CA ASN A 147 15.61 8.70 26.44
C ASN A 147 14.46 9.70 26.16
N SER A 148 13.88 9.68 24.96
CA SER A 148 12.78 10.56 24.56
C SER A 148 11.41 9.89 24.73
N LEU A 149 11.37 8.60 25.06
CA LEU A 149 10.18 7.81 25.36
C LEU A 149 9.87 7.83 26.84
#